data_6d0bb0c401966174e56844280ce4cb51
#
_entry.id   6d0bb0c401966174e56844280ce4cb51
#
_cell.length_a   1.000
_cell.length_b   1.000
_cell.length_c   1.000
_cell.angle_alpha   90.00
_cell.angle_beta   90.00
_cell.angle_gamma   90.00
#
_symmetry.space_group_name_H-M   'P 1'
#
loop_
_entity.id
_entity.type
_entity.pdbx_description
1 polymer ?
#
loop_
_entity_poly.entity_id
_entity_poly.type
_entity_poly.pdbx_seq_one_letter_code
_entity_poly.pdbx_strand_id
1 'polypeptide(L)'
;MKRIVHKYGGTSLATIDRIKNVSERIGKWYKDVPEIVVVVSAMAGETNRLIDLGQAFSDLPDRRAFDQVVAAGEQVSAGLLAIALGELGLPVVTYCGWQIKILTNNDFGKARILKMEKEKLERDLKQKKIIVVTGFQG
;
A
#
# COMPACT_ATOMS: atom_id res chain seq x y z
N MET A 1 -5.17 12.41 -20.73
CA MET A 1 -5.99 11.56 -19.86
C MET A 1 -5.74 11.95 -18.42
N LYS A 2 -6.76 12.03 -17.59
CA LYS A 2 -6.64 12.44 -16.19
C LYS A 2 -6.19 11.26 -15.33
N ARG A 3 -5.18 11.45 -14.48
CA ARG A 3 -4.65 10.46 -13.53
C ARG A 3 -4.86 10.97 -12.11
N ILE A 4 -5.23 10.08 -11.20
CA ILE A 4 -5.43 10.39 -9.78
C ILE A 4 -4.57 9.45 -8.93
N VAL A 5 -3.97 10.01 -7.88
CA VAL A 5 -3.32 9.25 -6.81
C VAL A 5 -4.12 9.47 -5.52
N HIS A 6 -4.67 8.41 -4.98
CA HIS A 6 -5.34 8.41 -3.68
C HIS A 6 -4.44 7.82 -2.61
N LYS A 7 -4.32 8.49 -1.49
CA LYS A 7 -3.65 7.94 -0.31
C LYS A 7 -4.68 7.75 0.81
N TYR A 8 -4.76 6.53 1.35
CA TYR A 8 -5.63 6.20 2.48
C TYR A 8 -4.80 5.85 3.71
N GLY A 9 -5.08 6.54 4.81
CA GLY A 9 -4.47 6.27 6.11
C GLY A 9 -5.15 5.11 6.85
N GLY A 10 -4.56 4.72 7.97
CA GLY A 10 -5.04 3.58 8.77
C GLY A 10 -6.48 3.72 9.26
N THR A 11 -6.93 4.93 9.59
CA THR A 11 -8.31 5.18 10.04
C THR A 11 -9.33 4.84 8.96
N SER A 12 -9.05 5.16 7.69
CA SER A 12 -9.92 4.83 6.55
C SER A 12 -9.93 3.34 6.23
N LEU A 13 -8.94 2.60 6.70
CA LEU A 13 -8.75 1.16 6.47
C LEU A 13 -8.86 0.35 7.76
N ALA A 14 -9.48 0.92 8.81
CA ALA A 14 -9.46 0.35 10.16
C ALA A 14 -10.16 -1.00 10.29
N THR A 15 -11.20 -1.23 9.50
CA THR A 15 -12.03 -2.44 9.53
C THR A 15 -12.35 -2.93 8.12
N ILE A 16 -12.84 -4.15 8.02
CA ILE A 16 -13.30 -4.70 6.73
C ILE A 16 -14.40 -3.82 6.12
N ASP A 17 -15.36 -3.34 6.92
CA ASP A 17 -16.42 -2.45 6.42
C ASP A 17 -15.85 -1.13 5.89
N ARG A 18 -14.84 -0.57 6.52
CA ARG A 18 -14.17 0.63 6.03
C ARG A 18 -13.41 0.38 4.74
N ILE A 19 -12.75 -0.76 4.59
CA ILE A 19 -12.10 -1.17 3.34
C ILE A 19 -13.13 -1.32 2.22
N LYS A 20 -14.29 -1.91 2.48
CA LYS A 20 -15.41 -1.96 1.53
C LYS A 20 -15.86 -0.56 1.11
N ASN A 21 -16.02 0.35 2.05
CA ASN A 21 -16.40 1.75 1.76
C ASN A 21 -15.37 2.45 0.88
N VAL A 22 -14.07 2.22 1.14
CA VAL A 22 -12.99 2.76 0.30
C VAL A 22 -13.07 2.17 -1.11
N SER A 23 -13.29 0.86 -1.25
CA SER A 23 -13.40 0.21 -2.57
C SER A 23 -14.58 0.77 -3.39
N GLU A 24 -15.74 1.00 -2.76
CA GLU A 24 -16.90 1.62 -3.41
C GLU A 24 -16.61 3.05 -3.86
N ARG A 25 -15.92 3.84 -3.04
CA ARG A 25 -15.51 5.19 -3.37
C ARG A 25 -14.55 5.21 -4.57
N ILE A 26 -13.58 4.32 -4.59
CA ILE A 26 -12.66 4.17 -5.73
C ILE A 26 -13.43 3.76 -6.99
N GLY A 27 -14.39 2.84 -6.86
CA GLY A 27 -15.24 2.44 -7.97
C GLY A 27 -16.05 3.58 -8.60
N LYS A 28 -16.51 4.52 -7.77
CA LYS A 28 -17.19 5.75 -8.27
C LYS A 28 -16.22 6.62 -9.06
N TRP A 29 -15.00 6.84 -8.55
CA TRP A 29 -13.97 7.61 -9.25
C TRP A 29 -13.54 6.95 -10.57
N TYR A 30 -13.45 5.62 -10.59
CA TYR A 30 -13.02 4.88 -11.78
C TYR A 30 -13.89 5.11 -13.01
N LYS A 31 -15.16 5.45 -12.83
CA LYS A 31 -16.08 5.76 -13.94
C LYS A 31 -15.63 6.99 -14.72
N ASP A 32 -15.08 7.98 -14.02
CA ASP A 32 -14.70 9.27 -14.60
C ASP A 32 -13.21 9.38 -14.88
N VAL A 33 -12.38 8.66 -14.08
CA VAL A 33 -10.93 8.70 -14.16
C VAL A 33 -10.39 7.27 -14.08
N PRO A 34 -10.12 6.62 -15.22
CA PRO A 34 -9.71 5.21 -15.23
C PRO A 34 -8.22 4.97 -14.88
N GLU A 35 -7.42 6.02 -14.73
CA GLU A 35 -6.03 5.90 -14.27
C GLU A 35 -5.93 6.26 -12.80
N ILE A 36 -6.05 5.26 -11.93
CA ILE A 36 -6.04 5.43 -10.47
C ILE A 36 -4.90 4.64 -9.86
N VAL A 37 -4.08 5.33 -9.05
CA VAL A 37 -3.11 4.71 -8.15
C VAL A 37 -3.55 4.95 -6.71
N VAL A 38 -3.59 3.91 -5.92
CA VAL A 38 -3.99 3.96 -4.51
C VAL A 38 -2.80 3.55 -3.66
N VAL A 39 -2.41 4.41 -2.74
CA VAL A 39 -1.37 4.12 -1.74
C VAL A 39 -2.05 3.89 -0.40
N VAL A 40 -1.76 2.77 0.25
CA VAL A 40 -2.41 2.39 1.51
C VAL A 40 -1.42 2.31 2.66
N SER A 41 -1.90 2.67 3.85
CA SER A 41 -1.26 2.37 5.13
C SER A 41 -1.75 1.01 5.67
N ALA A 42 -1.15 0.52 6.73
CA ALA A 42 -1.70 -0.58 7.51
C ALA A 42 -3.08 -0.20 8.10
N MET A 43 -3.86 -1.18 8.48
CA MET A 43 -5.11 -0.97 9.23
C MET A 43 -4.81 -0.26 10.55
N ALA A 44 -5.75 0.53 11.07
CA ALA A 44 -5.56 1.27 12.32
C ALA A 44 -5.13 0.34 13.47
N GLY A 45 -4.10 0.73 14.20
CA GLY A 45 -3.52 -0.05 15.31
C GLY A 45 -2.57 -1.17 14.87
N GLU A 46 -2.55 -1.56 13.61
CA GLU A 46 -1.70 -2.66 13.13
C GLU A 46 -0.22 -2.31 13.18
N THR A 47 0.17 -1.11 12.76
CA THR A 47 1.56 -0.66 12.85
C THR A 47 2.07 -0.69 14.29
N ASN A 48 1.27 -0.19 15.25
CA ASN A 48 1.64 -0.22 16.67
C ASN A 48 1.75 -1.65 17.19
N ARG A 49 0.83 -2.54 16.79
CA ARG A 49 0.91 -3.96 17.15
C ARG A 49 2.21 -4.62 16.67
N LEU A 50 2.61 -4.35 15.43
CA LEU A 50 3.85 -4.87 14.85
C LEU A 50 5.09 -4.28 15.51
N ILE A 51 5.07 -3.00 15.88
CA ILE A 51 6.13 -2.36 16.65
C ILE A 51 6.29 -3.06 18.01
N ASP A 52 5.19 -3.28 18.72
CA ASP A 52 5.20 -3.96 20.03
C ASP A 52 5.76 -5.38 19.94
N LEU A 53 5.40 -6.12 18.87
CA LEU A 53 5.95 -7.45 18.62
C LEU A 53 7.48 -7.42 18.45
N GLY A 54 7.99 -6.48 17.66
CA GLY A 54 9.43 -6.33 17.44
C GLY A 54 10.18 -5.95 18.73
N GLN A 55 9.60 -5.08 19.53
CA GLN A 55 10.17 -4.62 20.80
C GLN A 55 10.04 -5.64 21.95
N ALA A 56 9.20 -6.67 21.81
CA ALA A 56 9.07 -7.72 22.80
C ALA A 56 10.36 -8.52 23.02
N PHE A 57 11.26 -8.55 22.05
CA PHE A 57 12.55 -9.25 22.14
C PHE A 57 13.70 -8.35 22.58
N SER A 58 13.63 -7.06 22.30
CA SER A 58 14.69 -6.08 22.59
C SER A 58 14.13 -4.67 22.52
N ASP A 59 14.61 -3.79 23.42
CA ASP A 59 14.28 -2.35 23.35
C ASP A 59 14.93 -1.68 22.13
N LEU A 60 16.02 -2.26 21.63
CA LEU A 60 16.74 -1.78 20.44
C LEU A 60 16.90 -2.94 19.44
N PRO A 61 15.83 -3.35 18.76
CA PRO A 61 15.90 -4.43 17.79
C PRO A 61 16.76 -4.04 16.58
N ASP A 62 17.30 -5.06 15.89
CA ASP A 62 17.97 -4.82 14.61
C ASP A 62 17.05 -4.06 13.66
N ARG A 63 17.49 -2.90 13.19
CA ARG A 63 16.66 -1.97 12.41
C ARG A 63 16.17 -2.57 11.10
N ARG A 64 17.01 -3.34 10.42
CA ARG A 64 16.64 -3.98 9.16
C ARG A 64 15.53 -5.02 9.36
N ALA A 65 15.67 -5.89 10.34
CA ALA A 65 14.64 -6.87 10.68
C ALA A 65 13.35 -6.20 11.18
N PHE A 66 13.50 -5.14 11.96
CA PHE A 66 12.36 -4.36 12.46
C PHE A 66 11.56 -3.71 11.34
N ASP A 67 12.22 -3.08 10.38
CA ASP A 67 11.57 -2.50 9.20
C ASP A 67 10.78 -3.57 8.42
N GLN A 68 11.32 -4.78 8.30
CA GLN A 68 10.63 -5.89 7.64
C GLN A 68 9.34 -6.28 8.36
N VAL A 69 9.34 -6.32 9.69
CA VAL A 69 8.14 -6.62 10.49
C VAL A 69 7.11 -5.51 10.32
N VAL A 70 7.50 -4.25 10.49
CA VAL A 70 6.58 -3.11 10.43
C VAL A 70 5.97 -2.94 9.04
N ALA A 71 6.74 -3.15 7.99
CA ALA A 71 6.28 -3.03 6.60
C ALA A 71 5.22 -4.09 6.21
N ALA A 72 5.12 -5.20 6.93
CA ALA A 72 4.14 -6.25 6.64
C ALA A 72 2.68 -5.79 6.79
N GLY A 73 2.41 -4.79 7.62
CA GLY A 73 1.07 -4.27 7.84
C GLY A 73 0.42 -3.71 6.58
N GLU A 74 1.18 -2.99 5.76
CA GLU A 74 0.70 -2.43 4.50
C GLU A 74 0.43 -3.50 3.44
N GLN A 75 1.16 -4.60 3.46
CA GLN A 75 0.93 -5.72 2.53
C GLN A 75 -0.46 -6.34 2.76
N VAL A 76 -0.87 -6.47 4.00
CA VAL A 76 -2.20 -7.00 4.35
C VAL A 76 -3.28 -6.06 3.84
N SER A 77 -3.24 -4.78 4.17
CA SER A 77 -4.27 -3.82 3.77
C SER A 77 -4.35 -3.64 2.25
N ALA A 78 -3.21 -3.62 1.56
CA ALA A 78 -3.17 -3.53 0.09
C ALA A 78 -3.83 -4.76 -0.56
N GLY A 79 -3.53 -5.95 -0.08
CA GLY A 79 -4.14 -7.19 -0.55
C GLY A 79 -5.65 -7.21 -0.33
N LEU A 80 -6.11 -6.83 0.88
CA LEU A 80 -7.54 -6.78 1.21
C LEU A 80 -8.29 -5.76 0.34
N LEU A 81 -7.74 -4.58 0.13
CA LEU A 81 -8.36 -3.58 -0.74
C LEU A 81 -8.43 -4.07 -2.19
N ALA A 82 -7.38 -4.71 -2.69
CA ALA A 82 -7.38 -5.28 -4.04
C ALA A 82 -8.45 -6.37 -4.20
N ILE A 83 -8.64 -7.22 -3.19
CA ILE A 83 -9.72 -8.22 -3.17
C ILE A 83 -11.09 -7.52 -3.23
N ALA A 84 -11.31 -6.50 -2.39
CA ALA A 84 -12.57 -5.77 -2.36
C ALA A 84 -12.89 -5.08 -3.71
N LEU A 85 -11.89 -4.48 -4.36
CA LEU A 85 -12.04 -3.89 -5.69
C LEU A 85 -12.36 -4.95 -6.75
N GLY A 86 -11.70 -6.09 -6.69
CA GLY A 86 -11.96 -7.22 -7.59
C GLY A 86 -13.39 -7.76 -7.46
N GLU A 87 -13.93 -7.84 -6.25
CA GLU A 87 -15.33 -8.25 -5.99
C GLU A 87 -16.35 -7.26 -6.59
N LEU A 88 -15.98 -6.01 -6.79
CA LEU A 88 -16.79 -5.02 -7.52
C LEU A 88 -16.65 -5.15 -9.06
N GLY A 89 -15.91 -6.13 -9.55
CA GLY A 89 -15.66 -6.32 -10.98
C GLY A 89 -14.67 -5.32 -11.59
N LEU A 90 -13.90 -4.63 -10.77
CA LEU A 90 -12.94 -3.63 -11.23
C LEU A 90 -11.58 -4.29 -11.56
N PRO A 91 -10.93 -3.91 -12.68
CA PRO A 91 -9.60 -4.40 -12.98
C PRO A 91 -8.60 -3.79 -12.00
N VAL A 92 -7.94 -4.62 -11.21
CA VAL A 92 -7.03 -4.19 -10.15
C VAL A 92 -5.75 -5.03 -10.16
N VAL A 93 -4.65 -4.39 -9.79
CA VAL A 93 -3.37 -5.05 -9.49
C VAL A 93 -2.79 -4.41 -8.23
N THR A 94 -2.15 -5.23 -7.40
CA THR A 94 -1.49 -4.74 -6.19
C THR A 94 0.02 -4.99 -6.26
N TYR A 95 0.79 -4.05 -5.73
CA TYR A 95 2.25 -4.13 -5.67
C TYR A 95 2.76 -3.78 -4.27
N CYS A 96 3.62 -4.65 -3.75
CA CYS A 96 4.52 -4.27 -2.66
C CYS A 96 5.67 -3.42 -3.21
N GLY A 97 6.32 -2.65 -2.35
CA GLY A 97 7.41 -1.76 -2.76
C GLY A 97 8.53 -2.44 -3.54
N TRP A 98 8.91 -3.65 -3.13
CA TRP A 98 9.96 -4.43 -3.80
C TRP A 98 9.54 -4.93 -5.20
N GLN A 99 8.25 -5.06 -5.49
CA GLN A 99 7.74 -5.49 -6.81
C GLN A 99 7.81 -4.37 -7.85
N ILE A 100 7.84 -3.12 -7.44
CA ILE A 100 8.05 -1.94 -8.28
C ILE A 100 9.42 -1.30 -8.04
N LYS A 101 10.30 -2.05 -7.38
CA LYS A 101 11.68 -1.67 -7.09
C LYS A 101 11.81 -0.26 -6.52
N ILE A 102 11.11 0.01 -5.43
CA ILE A 102 11.37 1.20 -4.65
C ILE A 102 12.71 1.00 -3.95
N LEU A 103 13.76 1.63 -4.50
CA LEU A 103 15.09 1.57 -3.94
C LEU A 103 15.30 2.71 -2.96
N THR A 104 15.82 2.38 -1.79
CA THR A 104 16.17 3.34 -0.75
C THR A 104 17.67 3.29 -0.45
N ASN A 105 18.17 4.24 0.34
CA ASN A 105 19.46 4.09 0.99
C ASN A 105 19.37 3.03 2.11
N ASN A 106 20.51 2.70 2.73
CA ASN A 106 20.62 1.68 3.78
C ASN A 106 20.41 2.23 5.20
N ASP A 107 19.78 3.38 5.31
CA ASP A 107 19.52 4.01 6.61
C ASP A 107 18.22 3.47 7.23
N PHE A 108 18.26 2.20 7.64
CA PHE A 108 17.11 1.48 8.19
C PHE A 108 16.45 2.25 9.34
N GLY A 109 15.12 2.29 9.36
CA GLY A 109 14.30 3.06 10.28
C GLY A 109 14.01 4.50 9.82
N LYS A 110 14.82 5.07 8.92
CA LYS A 110 14.66 6.41 8.32
C LYS A 110 15.17 6.50 6.89
N ALA A 111 15.08 5.41 6.16
CA ALA A 111 15.53 5.32 4.78
C ALA A 111 14.81 6.33 3.87
N ARG A 112 15.51 6.79 2.84
CA ARG A 112 14.98 7.70 1.83
C ARG A 112 14.95 7.03 0.46
N ILE A 113 13.89 7.29 -0.29
CA ILE A 113 13.71 6.76 -1.65
C ILE A 113 14.73 7.42 -2.57
N LEU A 114 15.50 6.59 -3.29
CA LEU A 114 16.47 7.00 -4.29
C LEU A 114 15.93 6.86 -5.71
N LYS A 115 15.17 5.78 -5.97
CA LYS A 115 14.66 5.45 -7.30
C LYS A 115 13.42 4.56 -7.18
N MET A 116 12.54 4.64 -8.18
CA MET A 116 11.40 3.75 -8.34
C MET A 116 11.25 3.35 -9.81
N GLU A 117 10.97 2.07 -10.07
CA GLU A 117 10.67 1.58 -11.40
C GLU A 117 9.19 1.88 -11.73
N LYS A 118 8.95 2.69 -12.75
CA LYS A 118 7.58 3.11 -13.12
C LYS A 118 7.01 2.40 -14.36
N GLU A 119 7.81 1.65 -15.06
CA GLU A 119 7.41 1.02 -16.32
C GLU A 119 6.23 0.05 -16.13
N LYS A 120 6.23 -0.73 -15.05
CA LYS A 120 5.10 -1.61 -14.68
C LYS A 120 3.83 -0.82 -14.40
N LEU A 121 3.95 0.24 -13.62
CA LEU A 121 2.81 1.10 -13.26
C LEU A 121 2.21 1.76 -14.50
N GLU A 122 3.04 2.32 -15.37
CA GLU A 122 2.60 2.96 -16.60
C GLU A 122 1.90 1.97 -17.54
N ARG A 123 2.42 0.75 -17.68
CA ARG A 123 1.79 -0.31 -18.47
C ARG A 123 0.41 -0.66 -17.95
N ASP A 124 0.28 -0.87 -16.63
CA ASP A 124 -0.98 -1.29 -16.04
C ASP A 124 -2.02 -0.16 -16.05
N LEU A 125 -1.60 1.08 -15.87
CA LEU A 125 -2.49 2.25 -16.03
C LEU A 125 -3.01 2.39 -17.46
N LYS A 126 -2.16 2.17 -18.48
CA LYS A 126 -2.60 2.14 -19.89
C LYS A 126 -3.64 1.05 -20.16
N GLN A 127 -3.56 -0.07 -19.43
CA GLN A 127 -4.55 -1.15 -19.47
C GLN A 127 -5.79 -0.86 -18.60
N LYS A 128 -5.93 0.35 -18.06
CA LYS A 128 -7.05 0.76 -17.21
C LYS A 128 -7.15 -0.06 -15.90
N LYS A 129 -6.06 -0.61 -15.40
CA LYS A 129 -6.04 -1.28 -14.10
C LYS A 129 -5.87 -0.26 -12.99
N ILE A 130 -6.66 -0.41 -11.93
CA ILE A 130 -6.43 0.29 -10.68
C ILE A 130 -5.20 -0.32 -10.02
N ILE A 131 -4.24 0.51 -9.64
CA ILE A 131 -3.02 0.06 -8.99
C ILE A 131 -3.12 0.34 -7.49
N VAL A 132 -2.98 -0.70 -6.67
CA VAL A 132 -2.86 -0.55 -5.21
C VAL A 132 -1.40 -0.78 -4.83
N VAL A 133 -0.79 0.19 -4.18
CA VAL A 133 0.61 0.14 -3.75
C VAL A 133 0.68 0.25 -2.23
N THR A 134 1.53 -0.58 -1.64
CA THR A 134 1.85 -0.48 -0.21
C THR A 134 2.61 0.82 0.07
N GLY A 135 2.16 1.60 1.04
CA GLY A 135 2.94 2.69 1.62
C GLY A 135 4.04 2.17 2.53
N PHE A 136 4.87 3.06 3.05
CA PHE A 136 5.90 2.73 4.04
C PHE A 136 6.84 1.59 3.61
N GLN A 137 7.31 1.64 2.37
CA GLN A 137 8.13 0.60 1.73
C GLN A 137 9.39 1.20 1.11
N GLY A 138 10.45 0.39 1.05
CA GLY A 138 11.68 0.74 0.38
C GLY A 138 12.73 -0.36 0.50
#